data_1ed7329b7f66f593250a769bc3a12925
#
_entry.id   1ed7329b7f66f593250a769bc3a12925
#
_cell.length_a   1.000
_cell.length_b   1.000
_cell.length_c   1.000
_cell.angle_alpha   90.00
_cell.angle_beta   90.00
_cell.angle_gamma   90.00
#
_symmetry.space_group_name_H-M   'P 1'
#
loop_
_entity.id
_entity.type
_entity.pdbx_description
1 polymer ?
#
loop_
_entity_poly.entity_id
_entity_poly.type
_entity_poly.pdbx_seq_one_letter_code
_entity_poly.pdbx_strand_id
1 'polypeptide(L)' 'MKVCILSNDDPAAFQSSINAFIADKKVIDIKYQSMNLTLKFTNGVPSELIIVDRALIIYEE' A
#
# COMPACT_ATOMS: atom_id res chain seq x y z
N MET A 1 9.29 2.95 -18.99
CA MET A 1 8.21 2.86 -17.98
C MET A 1 8.63 1.91 -16.88
N LYS A 2 8.43 2.32 -15.65
CA LYS A 2 8.76 1.52 -14.46
C LYS A 2 7.57 1.43 -13.53
N VAL A 3 7.59 0.44 -12.65
CA VAL A 3 6.56 0.26 -11.64
C VAL A 3 7.21 0.13 -10.27
N CYS A 4 6.50 0.63 -9.25
CA CYS A 4 6.88 0.50 -7.86
C CYS A 4 5.65 0.11 -7.05
N ILE A 5 5.81 -0.86 -6.16
CA ILE A 5 4.73 -1.27 -5.26
C ILE A 5 5.10 -0.84 -3.86
N LEU A 6 4.23 -0.05 -3.25
CA LEU A 6 4.35 0.38 -1.87
C LEU A 6 3.20 -0.19 -1.05
N SER A 7 3.48 -0.60 0.17
CA SER A 7 2.44 -1.09 1.07
C SER A 7 2.79 -0.69 2.51
N ASN A 8 1.74 -0.45 3.30
CA ASN A 8 1.91 -0.11 4.71
C ASN A 8 0.59 -0.37 5.43
N ASP A 9 0.67 -0.68 6.72
CA ASP A 9 -0.50 -0.86 7.57
C ASP A 9 -0.89 0.42 8.31
N ASP A 10 -0.10 1.48 8.19
CA ASP A 10 -0.39 2.80 8.76
C ASP A 10 -0.73 3.77 7.63
N PRO A 11 -1.97 4.28 7.57
CA PRO A 11 -2.38 5.17 6.47
C PRO A 11 -1.54 6.45 6.36
N ALA A 12 -1.14 7.03 7.48
CA ALA A 12 -0.33 8.26 7.46
C ALA A 12 1.08 7.98 6.91
N ALA A 13 1.70 6.88 7.35
CA ALA A 13 3.02 6.48 6.85
C ALA A 13 2.93 6.08 5.38
N PHE A 14 1.84 5.43 4.97
CA PHE A 14 1.61 5.05 3.58
C PHE A 14 1.55 6.27 2.68
N GLN A 15 0.75 7.28 3.07
CA GLN A 15 0.62 8.51 2.30
C GLN A 15 1.96 9.24 2.20
N SER A 16 2.72 9.32 3.30
CA SER A 16 4.04 9.95 3.31
C SER A 16 5.01 9.24 2.38
N SER A 17 4.98 7.91 2.35
CA SER A 17 5.83 7.11 1.47
C SER A 17 5.52 7.37 0.01
N ILE A 18 4.22 7.43 -0.34
CA ILE A 18 3.80 7.72 -1.72
C ILE A 18 4.26 9.12 -2.12
N ASN A 19 4.00 10.12 -1.28
CA ASN A 19 4.35 11.49 -1.58
C ASN A 19 5.86 11.68 -1.76
N ALA A 20 6.65 11.01 -0.92
CA ALA A 20 8.11 11.05 -1.04
C ALA A 20 8.58 10.42 -2.34
N PHE A 21 7.96 9.28 -2.70
CA PHE A 21 8.36 8.56 -3.92
C PHE A 21 8.04 9.35 -5.18
N ILE A 22 6.85 9.96 -5.26
CA ILE A 22 6.40 10.65 -6.49
C ILE A 22 6.95 12.06 -6.64
N ALA A 23 7.61 12.59 -5.60
CA ALA A 23 8.06 13.99 -5.59
C ALA A 23 9.02 14.34 -6.74
N ASP A 24 9.84 13.38 -7.18
CA ASP A 24 10.82 13.58 -8.23
C ASP A 24 10.61 12.66 -9.42
N LYS A 25 9.42 12.05 -9.54
CA LYS A 25 9.11 11.10 -10.61
C LYS A 25 8.03 11.65 -11.53
N LYS A 26 8.07 11.23 -12.78
CA LYS A 26 6.99 11.51 -13.73
C LYS A 26 5.99 10.36 -13.63
N VAL A 27 4.93 10.57 -12.87
CA VAL A 27 3.94 9.53 -12.61
C VAL A 27 2.96 9.45 -13.77
N ILE A 28 2.72 8.23 -14.26
CA ILE A 28 1.75 7.96 -15.32
C ILE A 28 0.41 7.57 -14.69
N ASP A 29 0.44 6.69 -13.70
CA ASP A 29 -0.77 6.21 -13.05
C ASP A 29 -0.45 5.67 -11.66
N ILE A 30 -1.44 5.72 -10.78
CA ILE A 30 -1.35 5.13 -9.44
C ILE A 30 -2.62 4.29 -9.24
N LYS A 31 -2.43 3.02 -8.92
CA LYS A 31 -3.54 2.13 -8.60
C LYS A 31 -3.48 1.81 -7.11
N TYR A 32 -4.56 2.10 -6.42
CA TYR A 32 -4.66 1.94 -4.97
C TYR A 32 -5.55 0.76 -4.63
N GLN A 33 -5.15 0.01 -3.61
CA GLN A 33 -5.94 -1.08 -3.07
C GLN A 33 -5.76 -1.15 -1.57
N SER A 34 -6.86 -1.37 -0.86
CA SER A 34 -6.86 -1.64 0.56
C SER A 34 -7.29 -3.09 0.77
N MET A 35 -6.62 -3.80 1.65
CA MET A 35 -6.93 -5.20 1.91
C MET A 35 -6.85 -5.53 3.38
N ASN A 36 -7.69 -6.48 3.81
CA ASN A 36 -7.70 -6.99 5.16
C ASN A 36 -6.86 -8.26 5.23
N LEU A 37 -5.97 -8.31 6.22
CA LEU A 37 -5.19 -9.50 6.52
C LEU A 37 -5.58 -10.04 7.88
N THR A 38 -5.80 -11.35 7.98
CA THR A 38 -6.06 -12.03 9.23
C THR A 38 -4.74 -12.50 9.82
N LEU A 39 -4.40 -12.01 11.01
CA LEU A 39 -3.15 -12.36 11.69
C LEU A 39 -3.33 -13.54 12.64
N LYS A 40 -4.52 -13.72 13.16
CA LYS A 40 -4.79 -14.75 14.18
C LYS A 40 -6.19 -15.33 14.04
N PHE A 41 -6.31 -16.62 14.36
CA PHE A 41 -7.60 -17.28 14.47
C PHE A 41 -7.77 -17.84 15.88
N THR A 42 -9.00 -17.80 16.39
CA THR A 42 -9.39 -18.43 17.64
C THR A 42 -10.66 -19.22 17.36
N ASN A 43 -10.58 -20.55 17.55
CA ASN A 43 -11.70 -21.46 17.30
C ASN A 43 -12.28 -21.32 15.89
N GLY A 44 -11.40 -21.13 14.89
CA GLY A 44 -11.81 -20.96 13.50
C GLY A 44 -12.36 -19.58 13.14
N VAL A 45 -12.38 -18.64 14.10
CA VAL A 45 -12.85 -17.28 13.88
C VAL A 45 -11.66 -16.33 13.90
N PRO A 46 -11.57 -15.38 12.93
CA PRO A 46 -10.50 -14.39 12.96
C PRO A 46 -10.55 -13.56 14.24
N SER A 47 -9.46 -13.52 14.99
CA SER A 47 -9.38 -12.78 16.26
C SER A 47 -8.50 -11.55 16.16
N GLU A 48 -7.70 -11.42 15.11
CA GLU A 48 -6.82 -10.28 14.93
C GLU A 48 -6.72 -9.97 13.44
N LEU A 49 -7.12 -8.75 13.06
CA LEU A 49 -7.12 -8.28 11.67
C LEU A 49 -6.32 -7.01 11.56
N ILE A 50 -5.63 -6.85 10.43
CA ILE A 50 -5.03 -5.56 10.06
C ILE A 50 -5.51 -5.18 8.67
N ILE A 51 -5.52 -3.87 8.42
CA ILE A 51 -5.79 -3.32 7.11
C ILE A 51 -4.46 -2.85 6.52
N VAL A 52 -4.14 -3.34 5.33
CA VAL A 52 -2.92 -2.96 4.63
C VAL A 52 -3.30 -2.18 3.37
N ASP A 53 -2.76 -0.98 3.25
CA ASP A 53 -2.90 -0.18 2.04
C ASP A 53 -1.76 -0.50 1.10
N ARG A 54 -2.07 -0.62 -0.18
CA ARG A 54 -1.12 -0.97 -1.22
C ARG A 54 -1.34 -0.09 -2.43
N ALA A 55 -0.25 0.39 -3.02
CA ALA A 55 -0.31 1.18 -4.24
C ALA A 55 0.68 0.66 -5.25
N LEU A 56 0.23 0.59 -6.50
CA LEU A 56 1.10 0.34 -7.66
C LEU A 56 1.29 1.66 -8.38
N ILE A 57 2.53 2.13 -8.43
CA ILE A 57 2.86 3.40 -9.07
C ILE A 57 3.57 3.10 -10.38
N ILE A 58 3.02 3.60 -11.48
CA ILE A 58 3.59 3.48 -12.82
C ILE A 58 4.20 4.83 -13.18
N TYR A 59 5.47 4.84 -13.50
CA TYR A 59 6.18 6.09 -13.72
C TYR A 59 7.25 5.96 -14.80
N GLU A 60 7.74 7.11 -15.26
CA GLU A 60 8.89 7.20 -16.16
C GLU A 60 10.08 7.81 -15.43
N GLU A 61 11.26 7.36 -15.80
CA GLU A 61 12.50 7.95 -15.29
C GLU A 61 12.83 9.26 -15.97
#